data_ae68a027a1ae1eed0923abf72d10d0cf
#
_entry.id   ae68a027a1ae1eed0923abf72d10d0cf
#
_cell.length_a   1.000
_cell.length_b   1.000
_cell.length_c   1.000
_cell.angle_alpha   90.00
_cell.angle_beta   90.00
_cell.angle_gamma   90.00
#
_symmetry.space_group_name_H-M   'P 1'
#
loop_
_entity.id
_entity.type
_entity.pdbx_description
1 polymer ?
#
loop_
_entity_poly.entity_id
_entity_poly.type
_entity_poly.pdbx_seq_one_letter_code
_entity_poly.pdbx_strand_id
1 'polypeptide(L)'
;DTDVGPVIDADARALLEAHLDKMRKEAKVLHQIDAGKIGEEGYGFGPALIELTSMDQIQEENFGAILHVLRYDPDDIDKVGAALKAKGYGLTLGVHSRLESFHAAVKAACPVGNTYVNRSMTGAVVGVQPFGGEGLSGTGPKAGGPHYLHRFANERVVTVNITAQGGDAELLSL
;
A
#
# COMPACT_ATOMS: atom_id res chain seq x y z
N ASP A 1 -17.82 3.78 22.85
CA ASP A 1 -16.95 4.16 21.73
C ASP A 1 -16.24 2.89 21.24
N THR A 2 -16.29 2.62 19.96
CA THR A 2 -15.70 1.43 19.33
C THR A 2 -14.49 1.84 18.52
N ASP A 3 -13.30 1.36 18.87
CA ASP A 3 -12.04 1.68 18.16
C ASP A 3 -11.88 0.84 16.88
N VAL A 4 -12.38 -0.38 16.88
CA VAL A 4 -12.30 -1.32 15.74
C VAL A 4 -13.68 -1.89 15.46
N GLY A 5 -14.17 -1.70 14.24
CA GLY A 5 -15.43 -2.25 13.78
C GLY A 5 -15.34 -3.72 13.33
N PRO A 6 -16.47 -4.33 12.95
CA PRO A 6 -16.48 -5.68 12.38
C PRO A 6 -15.82 -5.70 11.00
N VAL A 7 -15.42 -6.89 10.55
CA VAL A 7 -15.01 -7.12 9.15
C VAL A 7 -16.24 -7.20 8.24
N ILE A 8 -16.02 -7.18 6.92
CA ILE A 8 -17.08 -6.98 5.93
C ILE A 8 -18.10 -8.14 5.90
N ASP A 9 -17.63 -9.38 6.06
CA ASP A 9 -18.46 -10.58 5.96
C ASP A 9 -17.85 -11.77 6.73
N ALA A 10 -18.54 -12.91 6.67
CA ALA A 10 -18.13 -14.15 7.31
C ALA A 10 -16.85 -14.74 6.71
N ASP A 11 -16.65 -14.60 5.41
CA ASP A 11 -15.47 -15.13 4.72
C ASP A 11 -14.22 -14.36 5.12
N ALA A 12 -14.30 -13.03 5.19
CA ALA A 12 -13.21 -12.19 5.69
C ALA A 12 -12.85 -12.54 7.15
N ARG A 13 -13.85 -12.80 8.01
CA ARG A 13 -13.62 -13.25 9.37
C ARG A 13 -12.92 -14.61 9.40
N ALA A 14 -13.40 -15.58 8.62
CA ALA A 14 -12.82 -16.91 8.57
C ALA A 14 -11.37 -16.91 8.09
N LEU A 15 -11.02 -16.04 7.13
CA LEU A 15 -9.63 -15.86 6.68
C LEU A 15 -8.73 -15.34 7.81
N LEU A 16 -9.18 -14.37 8.59
CA LEU A 16 -8.41 -13.83 9.73
C LEU A 16 -8.24 -14.88 10.85
N GLU A 17 -9.29 -15.64 11.14
CA GLU A 17 -9.24 -16.73 12.13
C GLU A 17 -8.26 -17.83 11.68
N ALA A 18 -8.31 -18.25 10.42
CA ALA A 18 -7.39 -19.23 9.85
C ALA A 18 -5.94 -18.73 9.87
N HIS A 19 -5.71 -17.46 9.52
CA HIS A 19 -4.38 -16.86 9.60
C HIS A 19 -3.86 -16.82 11.05
N LEU A 20 -4.69 -16.41 12.00
CA LEU A 20 -4.32 -16.38 13.41
C LEU A 20 -3.97 -17.77 13.94
N ASP A 21 -4.74 -18.81 13.55
CA ASP A 21 -4.46 -20.20 13.93
C ASP A 21 -3.16 -20.74 13.33
N LYS A 22 -2.82 -20.33 12.11
CA LYS A 22 -1.51 -20.57 11.51
C LYS A 22 -0.41 -19.88 12.32
N MET A 23 -0.59 -18.60 12.63
CA MET A 23 0.43 -17.83 13.37
C MET A 23 0.66 -18.33 14.80
N ARG A 24 -0.34 -18.89 15.45
CA ARG A 24 -0.16 -19.55 16.75
C ARG A 24 0.81 -20.74 16.71
N LYS A 25 0.99 -21.36 15.54
CA LYS A 25 1.91 -22.50 15.33
C LYS A 25 3.28 -22.07 14.84
N GLU A 26 3.34 -21.00 14.05
CA GLU A 26 4.54 -20.58 13.30
C GLU A 26 5.22 -19.32 13.87
N ALA A 27 4.52 -18.56 14.71
CA ALA A 27 4.97 -17.28 15.24
C ALA A 27 4.58 -17.15 16.72
N LYS A 28 4.81 -15.97 17.30
CA LYS A 28 4.43 -15.68 18.68
C LYS A 28 3.28 -14.68 18.73
N VAL A 29 2.08 -15.14 19.08
CA VAL A 29 0.96 -14.27 19.39
C VAL A 29 1.24 -13.61 20.75
N LEU A 30 1.52 -12.30 20.71
CA LEU A 30 1.83 -11.51 21.90
C LEU A 30 0.57 -11.11 22.66
N HIS A 31 -0.47 -10.77 21.92
CA HIS A 31 -1.74 -10.33 22.50
C HIS A 31 -2.87 -10.57 21.50
N GLN A 32 -4.06 -10.83 22.01
CA GLN A 32 -5.31 -10.89 21.27
C GLN A 32 -6.44 -10.37 22.15
N ILE A 33 -7.26 -9.50 21.62
CA ILE A 33 -8.47 -9.03 22.28
C ILE A 33 -9.60 -9.99 21.94
N ASP A 34 -10.40 -10.36 22.93
CA ASP A 34 -11.62 -11.14 22.72
C ASP A 34 -12.69 -10.26 22.06
N ALA A 35 -13.24 -10.70 20.95
CA ALA A 35 -14.34 -10.01 20.28
C ALA A 35 -15.66 -10.06 21.09
N GLY A 36 -15.75 -10.94 22.09
CA GLY A 36 -16.90 -11.09 22.96
C GLY A 36 -18.20 -11.33 22.18
N LYS A 37 -19.31 -10.80 22.68
CA LYS A 37 -20.64 -10.96 22.06
C LYS A 37 -20.74 -10.37 20.65
N ILE A 38 -19.95 -9.33 20.33
CA ILE A 38 -19.92 -8.76 18.98
C ILE A 38 -19.40 -9.79 17.97
N GLY A 39 -18.52 -10.68 18.40
CA GLY A 39 -18.05 -11.79 17.58
C GLY A 39 -19.10 -12.86 17.34
N GLU A 40 -20.05 -13.03 18.25
CA GLU A 40 -21.13 -14.03 18.15
C GLU A 40 -22.31 -13.54 17.29
N GLU A 41 -22.64 -12.25 17.38
CA GLU A 41 -23.82 -11.64 16.72
C GLU A 41 -23.49 -10.98 15.36
N GLY A 42 -22.21 -10.92 14.97
CA GLY A 42 -21.76 -10.26 13.75
C GLY A 42 -20.40 -10.77 13.28
N TYR A 43 -19.73 -9.97 12.43
CA TYR A 43 -18.44 -10.31 11.87
C TYR A 43 -17.27 -9.68 12.67
N GLY A 44 -17.42 -9.66 14.01
CA GLY A 44 -16.39 -9.15 14.91
C GLY A 44 -15.15 -10.04 14.91
N PHE A 45 -13.97 -9.42 14.84
CA PHE A 45 -12.69 -10.07 15.01
C PHE A 45 -11.86 -9.24 16.00
N GLY A 46 -11.41 -9.87 17.08
CA GLY A 46 -10.62 -9.19 18.11
C GLY A 46 -9.21 -8.89 17.60
N PRO A 47 -8.74 -7.62 17.68
CA PRO A 47 -7.40 -7.26 17.29
C PRO A 47 -6.32 -8.16 17.86
N ALA A 48 -5.35 -8.54 17.04
CA ALA A 48 -4.23 -9.40 17.43
C ALA A 48 -2.88 -8.74 17.14
N LEU A 49 -1.90 -9.00 18.03
CA LEU A 49 -0.51 -8.59 17.89
C LEU A 49 0.37 -9.84 17.81
N ILE A 50 1.13 -9.96 16.72
CA ILE A 50 1.93 -11.16 16.40
C ILE A 50 3.37 -10.75 16.15
N GLU A 51 4.31 -11.37 16.87
CA GLU A 51 5.74 -11.22 16.62
C GLU A 51 6.23 -12.31 15.67
N LEU A 52 6.79 -11.87 14.55
CA LEU A 52 7.36 -12.72 13.51
C LEU A 52 8.86 -12.86 13.70
N THR A 53 9.42 -13.92 13.14
CA THR A 53 10.87 -14.14 13.03
C THR A 53 11.39 -13.92 11.61
N SER A 54 10.50 -13.94 10.60
CA SER A 54 10.81 -13.68 9.20
C SER A 54 9.59 -13.09 8.48
N MET A 55 9.84 -12.23 7.49
CA MET A 55 8.80 -11.76 6.56
C MET A 55 8.17 -12.88 5.73
N ASP A 56 8.83 -14.03 5.60
CA ASP A 56 8.32 -15.16 4.83
C ASP A 56 7.14 -15.87 5.50
N GLN A 57 6.91 -15.60 6.78
CA GLN A 57 5.73 -16.10 7.50
C GLN A 57 4.43 -15.41 7.02
N ILE A 58 4.53 -14.23 6.40
CA ILE A 58 3.42 -13.53 5.74
C ILE A 58 3.49 -13.83 4.25
N GLN A 59 2.61 -14.67 3.74
CA GLN A 59 2.58 -15.09 2.34
C GLN A 59 1.64 -14.25 1.48
N GLU A 60 0.56 -13.76 2.08
CA GLU A 60 -0.49 -12.98 1.43
C GLU A 60 -0.98 -11.84 2.33
N GLU A 61 -1.74 -10.92 1.77
CA GLU A 61 -2.38 -9.85 2.53
C GLU A 61 -3.50 -10.41 3.41
N ASN A 62 -3.42 -10.14 4.71
CA ASN A 62 -4.48 -10.46 5.68
C ASN A 62 -5.19 -9.17 6.07
N PHE A 63 -6.28 -8.88 5.37
CA PHE A 63 -6.99 -7.61 5.52
C PHE A 63 -7.89 -7.61 6.76
N GLY A 64 -7.40 -7.00 7.85
CA GLY A 64 -8.12 -6.92 9.12
C GLY A 64 -7.26 -6.45 10.28
N ALA A 65 -7.78 -6.58 11.50
CA ALA A 65 -7.18 -6.05 12.71
C ALA A 65 -6.06 -6.96 13.26
N ILE A 66 -5.05 -7.28 12.45
CA ILE A 66 -3.86 -8.04 12.87
C ILE A 66 -2.62 -7.17 12.62
N LEU A 67 -1.85 -6.92 13.68
CA LEU A 67 -0.55 -6.24 13.61
C LEU A 67 0.56 -7.28 13.69
N HIS A 68 1.38 -7.36 12.65
CA HIS A 68 2.61 -8.14 12.65
C HIS A 68 3.80 -7.25 13.00
N VAL A 69 4.66 -7.73 13.88
CA VAL A 69 5.88 -7.05 14.33
C VAL A 69 7.08 -7.94 14.00
N LEU A 70 8.05 -7.38 13.31
CA LEU A 70 9.33 -8.03 13.04
C LEU A 70 10.46 -7.14 13.58
N ARG A 71 11.32 -7.69 14.43
CA ARG A 71 12.53 -7.00 14.91
C ARG A 71 13.64 -7.20 13.91
N TYR A 72 14.41 -6.16 13.66
CA TYR A 72 15.57 -6.21 12.78
C TYR A 72 16.74 -5.45 13.38
N ASP A 73 17.95 -5.75 12.93
CA ASP A 73 19.14 -4.99 13.29
C ASP A 73 19.13 -3.66 12.52
N PRO A 74 19.41 -2.52 13.17
CA PRO A 74 19.47 -1.21 12.50
C PRO A 74 20.40 -1.17 11.28
N ASP A 75 21.43 -1.99 11.26
CA ASP A 75 22.38 -2.08 10.14
C ASP A 75 21.84 -2.90 8.95
N ASP A 76 20.69 -3.59 9.11
CA ASP A 76 20.08 -4.46 8.11
C ASP A 76 18.95 -3.80 7.30
N ILE A 77 18.89 -2.47 7.25
CA ILE A 77 17.79 -1.76 6.59
C ILE A 77 17.64 -2.14 5.10
N ASP A 78 18.73 -2.41 4.41
CA ASP A 78 18.71 -2.86 3.01
C ASP A 78 18.07 -4.24 2.87
N LYS A 79 18.33 -5.15 3.81
CA LYS A 79 17.71 -6.49 3.85
C LYS A 79 16.21 -6.39 4.13
N VAL A 80 15.82 -5.48 5.03
CA VAL A 80 14.41 -5.18 5.32
C VAL A 80 13.71 -4.66 4.07
N GLY A 81 14.33 -3.69 3.38
CA GLY A 81 13.80 -3.16 2.13
C GLY A 81 13.65 -4.23 1.04
N ALA A 82 14.65 -5.10 0.89
CA ALA A 82 14.58 -6.21 -0.06
C ALA A 82 13.45 -7.20 0.29
N ALA A 83 13.28 -7.54 1.56
CA ALA A 83 12.22 -8.44 2.02
C ALA A 83 10.81 -7.83 1.79
N LEU A 84 10.63 -6.54 2.06
CA LEU A 84 9.38 -5.83 1.78
C LEU A 84 9.09 -5.79 0.27
N LYS A 85 10.08 -5.44 -0.54
CA LYS A 85 9.95 -5.41 -2.00
C LYS A 85 9.58 -6.77 -2.58
N ALA A 86 10.12 -7.85 -2.03
CA ALA A 86 9.83 -9.22 -2.46
C ALA A 86 8.35 -9.60 -2.28
N LYS A 87 7.61 -8.93 -1.38
CA LYS A 87 6.15 -9.11 -1.22
C LYS A 87 5.34 -8.49 -2.36
N GLY A 88 5.93 -7.61 -3.17
CA GLY A 88 5.30 -7.00 -4.33
C GLY A 88 4.35 -5.84 -4.03
N TYR A 89 4.05 -5.55 -2.77
CA TYR A 89 3.21 -4.43 -2.34
C TYR A 89 4.04 -3.17 -2.07
N GLY A 90 3.47 -2.00 -2.32
CA GLY A 90 4.14 -0.73 -2.12
C GLY A 90 3.18 0.45 -2.05
N LEU A 91 2.21 0.43 -1.12
CA LEU A 91 1.22 1.51 -0.99
C LEU A 91 1.72 2.60 -0.05
N THR A 92 1.84 2.31 1.23
CA THR A 92 2.21 3.28 2.26
C THR A 92 3.33 2.75 3.13
N LEU A 93 4.24 3.65 3.52
CA LEU A 93 5.32 3.39 4.46
C LEU A 93 5.36 4.49 5.51
N GLY A 94 5.28 4.12 6.78
CA GLY A 94 5.50 5.02 7.91
C GLY A 94 6.92 4.86 8.45
N VAL A 95 7.62 5.97 8.65
CA VAL A 95 8.96 6.00 9.24
C VAL A 95 8.93 6.91 10.47
N HIS A 96 9.25 6.36 11.64
CA HIS A 96 9.28 7.09 12.89
C HIS A 96 10.70 7.11 13.45
N SER A 97 11.39 8.22 13.32
CA SER A 97 12.76 8.43 13.82
C SER A 97 13.06 9.92 13.91
N ARG A 98 14.02 10.29 14.76
CA ARG A 98 14.57 11.65 14.83
C ARG A 98 15.82 11.81 13.95
N LEU A 99 16.33 10.74 13.37
CA LEU A 99 17.55 10.75 12.56
C LEU A 99 17.19 10.92 11.08
N GLU A 100 17.59 12.03 10.48
CA GLU A 100 17.36 12.32 9.06
C GLU A 100 18.07 11.31 8.15
N SER A 101 19.29 10.90 8.52
CA SER A 101 20.04 9.86 7.80
C SER A 101 19.30 8.53 7.74
N PHE A 102 18.57 8.16 8.82
CA PHE A 102 17.74 6.98 8.83
C PHE A 102 16.53 7.11 7.88
N HIS A 103 15.88 8.29 7.86
CA HIS A 103 14.80 8.54 6.90
C HIS A 103 15.28 8.40 5.45
N ALA A 104 16.49 8.90 5.14
CA ALA A 104 17.07 8.80 3.81
C ALA A 104 17.38 7.34 3.44
N ALA A 105 17.97 6.57 4.35
CA ALA A 105 18.26 5.15 4.15
C ALA A 105 16.99 4.33 3.91
N VAL A 106 15.97 4.51 4.75
CA VAL A 106 14.68 3.81 4.60
C VAL A 106 14.01 4.15 3.27
N LYS A 107 13.97 5.42 2.87
CA LYS A 107 13.39 5.82 1.58
C LYS A 107 14.12 5.21 0.38
N ALA A 108 15.44 5.07 0.48
CA ALA A 108 16.23 4.45 -0.56
C ALA A 108 16.00 2.92 -0.64
N ALA A 109 15.95 2.26 0.52
CA ALA A 109 15.77 0.80 0.61
C ALA A 109 14.35 0.33 0.31
N CYS A 110 13.33 1.15 0.65
CA CYS A 110 11.91 0.77 0.58
C CYS A 110 11.14 1.74 -0.34
N PRO A 111 11.25 1.63 -1.68
CA PRO A 111 10.45 2.44 -2.58
C PRO A 111 8.98 2.03 -2.48
N VAL A 112 8.14 3.02 -2.19
CA VAL A 112 6.67 2.85 -2.09
C VAL A 112 5.98 4.11 -2.63
N GLY A 113 4.71 3.98 -2.94
CA GLY A 113 3.94 5.09 -3.48
C GLY A 113 3.84 6.30 -2.56
N ASN A 114 3.63 6.10 -1.25
CA ASN A 114 3.50 7.17 -0.26
C ASN A 114 4.35 6.87 0.97
N THR A 115 5.33 7.70 1.26
CA THR A 115 6.16 7.63 2.47
C THR A 115 5.81 8.76 3.43
N TYR A 116 5.52 8.41 4.67
CA TYR A 116 5.17 9.32 5.74
C TYR A 116 6.22 9.27 6.86
N VAL A 117 6.78 10.43 7.21
CA VAL A 117 7.82 10.54 8.25
C VAL A 117 7.24 11.21 9.48
N ASN A 118 7.34 10.55 10.62
CA ASN A 118 6.89 11.04 11.93
C ASN A 118 5.42 11.48 11.99
N ARG A 119 4.56 10.84 11.23
CA ARG A 119 3.11 11.07 11.22
C ARG A 119 2.36 9.77 10.93
N SER A 120 1.06 9.77 11.12
CA SER A 120 0.19 8.66 10.73
C SER A 120 0.32 8.38 9.23
N MET A 121 0.41 7.10 8.88
CA MET A 121 0.44 6.61 7.50
C MET A 121 -0.95 6.28 6.95
N THR A 122 -2.00 6.50 7.73
CA THR A 122 -3.38 6.30 7.33
C THR A 122 -3.95 7.58 6.74
N GLY A 123 -4.65 7.45 5.60
CA GLY A 123 -5.32 8.54 4.92
C GLY A 123 -4.38 9.52 4.20
N ALA A 124 -4.87 10.05 3.11
CA ALA A 124 -4.25 11.11 2.35
C ALA A 124 -5.25 12.25 2.13
N VAL A 125 -4.75 13.48 1.97
CA VAL A 125 -5.58 14.65 1.67
C VAL A 125 -5.58 14.85 0.17
N VAL A 126 -6.75 14.74 -0.46
CA VAL A 126 -6.92 14.94 -1.90
C VAL A 126 -6.38 16.32 -2.35
N GLY A 127 -5.62 16.34 -3.43
CA GLY A 127 -4.99 17.55 -3.95
C GLY A 127 -3.73 18.00 -3.23
N VAL A 128 -3.53 17.60 -1.98
CA VAL A 128 -2.34 17.93 -1.19
C VAL A 128 -1.38 16.74 -1.12
N GLN A 129 -1.93 15.55 -0.97
CA GLN A 129 -1.18 14.30 -0.88
C GLN A 129 -1.77 13.30 -1.88
N PRO A 130 -1.38 13.35 -3.15
CA PRO A 130 -1.82 12.36 -4.14
C PRO A 130 -1.51 10.96 -3.66
N PHE A 131 -2.50 10.05 -3.78
CA PHE A 131 -2.45 8.73 -3.17
C PHE A 131 -2.45 7.62 -4.21
N GLY A 132 -1.51 6.68 -4.08
CA GLY A 132 -1.41 5.52 -4.95
C GLY A 132 -0.11 4.78 -4.73
N GLY A 133 -0.12 3.46 -4.94
CA GLY A 133 0.98 2.55 -4.71
C GLY A 133 1.74 2.15 -5.95
N GLU A 134 2.69 1.26 -5.73
CA GLU A 134 3.51 0.60 -6.75
C GLU A 134 3.30 -0.92 -6.70
N GLY A 135 3.65 -1.62 -7.77
CA GLY A 135 3.51 -3.07 -7.86
C GLY A 135 2.06 -3.52 -7.68
N LEU A 136 1.83 -4.49 -6.79
CA LEU A 136 0.48 -5.00 -6.49
C LEU A 136 -0.44 -3.96 -5.84
N SER A 137 0.12 -2.89 -5.28
CA SER A 137 -0.65 -1.80 -4.65
C SER A 137 -1.11 -0.73 -5.64
N GLY A 138 -0.92 -0.93 -6.92
CA GLY A 138 -1.37 -0.02 -7.97
C GLY A 138 -0.23 0.47 -8.86
N THR A 139 -0.61 1.00 -10.02
CA THR A 139 0.32 1.50 -11.05
C THR A 139 -0.21 2.79 -11.69
N GLY A 140 0.71 3.64 -12.12
CA GLY A 140 0.39 4.86 -12.85
C GLY A 140 0.12 6.08 -11.97
N PRO A 141 -0.50 7.12 -12.53
CA PRO A 141 -0.71 8.38 -11.83
C PRO A 141 -1.54 8.24 -10.57
N LYS A 142 -1.13 8.92 -9.51
CA LYS A 142 -1.78 8.87 -8.19
C LYS A 142 -3.15 9.55 -8.20
N ALA A 143 -4.10 8.97 -7.47
CA ALA A 143 -5.41 9.55 -7.26
C ALA A 143 -5.31 10.93 -6.59
N GLY A 144 -6.07 11.91 -7.09
CA GLY A 144 -6.02 13.30 -6.65
C GLY A 144 -4.74 14.05 -7.03
N GLY A 145 -3.88 13.45 -7.86
CA GLY A 145 -2.65 14.07 -8.36
C GLY A 145 -2.83 14.77 -9.72
N PRO A 146 -1.87 15.63 -10.12
CA PRO A 146 -1.98 16.43 -11.34
C PRO A 146 -1.97 15.60 -12.63
N HIS A 147 -1.47 14.39 -12.58
CA HIS A 147 -1.36 13.48 -13.73
C HIS A 147 -2.48 12.44 -13.82
N TYR A 148 -3.44 12.45 -12.88
CA TYR A 148 -4.47 11.41 -12.81
C TYR A 148 -5.34 11.32 -14.06
N LEU A 149 -5.68 12.45 -14.64
CA LEU A 149 -6.52 12.52 -15.85
C LEU A 149 -5.86 11.86 -17.07
N HIS A 150 -4.53 11.77 -17.13
CA HIS A 150 -3.82 11.08 -18.20
C HIS A 150 -4.19 9.60 -18.31
N ARG A 151 -4.70 8.98 -17.24
CA ARG A 151 -5.20 7.58 -17.28
C ARG A 151 -6.42 7.39 -18.17
N PHE A 152 -7.15 8.46 -18.44
CA PHE A 152 -8.41 8.45 -19.21
C PHE A 152 -8.24 9.07 -20.59
N ALA A 153 -7.02 9.42 -20.99
CA ALA A 153 -6.72 10.05 -22.27
C ALA A 153 -5.97 9.08 -23.17
N ASN A 154 -6.38 9.05 -24.44
CA ASN A 154 -5.62 8.40 -25.50
C ASN A 154 -5.06 9.44 -26.46
N GLU A 155 -3.79 9.34 -26.77
CA GLU A 155 -3.17 10.15 -27.79
C GLU A 155 -3.70 9.74 -29.18
N ARG A 156 -4.07 10.72 -29.99
CA ARG A 156 -4.45 10.55 -31.40
C ARG A 156 -3.62 11.50 -32.25
N VAL A 157 -3.06 10.93 -33.32
CA VAL A 157 -2.34 11.71 -34.31
C VAL A 157 -3.16 11.70 -35.60
N VAL A 158 -3.45 12.88 -36.15
CA VAL A 158 -4.10 13.04 -37.44
C VAL A 158 -3.16 13.84 -38.33
N THR A 159 -2.78 13.25 -39.45
CA THR A 159 -1.98 13.92 -40.45
C THR A 159 -2.80 14.04 -41.71
N VAL A 160 -2.96 15.27 -42.20
CA VAL A 160 -3.72 15.56 -43.43
C VAL A 160 -2.76 16.05 -44.49
N ASN A 161 -2.78 15.41 -45.64
CA ASN A 161 -2.06 15.91 -46.81
C ASN A 161 -2.90 16.99 -47.49
N ILE A 162 -2.61 18.24 -47.17
CA ILE A 162 -3.33 19.42 -47.68
C ILE A 162 -3.16 19.61 -49.20
N THR A 163 -2.02 19.17 -49.75
CA THR A 163 -1.77 19.24 -51.19
C THR A 163 -2.74 18.32 -51.97
N ALA A 164 -3.06 17.17 -51.43
CA ALA A 164 -4.01 16.22 -52.03
C ALA A 164 -5.48 16.73 -51.93
N GLN A 165 -5.76 17.70 -51.06
CA GLN A 165 -7.07 18.35 -50.96
C GLN A 165 -7.25 19.58 -51.85
N GLY A 166 -6.29 19.91 -52.73
CA GLY A 166 -6.32 21.04 -53.62
C GLY A 166 -5.98 22.37 -52.92
N GLY A 167 -5.19 22.34 -51.86
CA GLY A 167 -4.65 23.54 -51.20
C GLY A 167 -3.72 24.32 -52.14
N ASP A 168 -3.69 25.65 -51.98
CA ASP A 168 -2.79 26.53 -52.73
C ASP A 168 -1.35 26.32 -52.30
N ALA A 169 -0.52 25.81 -53.21
CA ALA A 169 0.89 25.52 -52.93
C ALA A 169 1.72 26.79 -52.68
N GLU A 170 1.27 27.97 -53.17
CA GLU A 170 1.97 29.24 -52.91
C GLU A 170 1.80 29.72 -51.46
N LEU A 171 0.67 29.46 -50.84
CA LEU A 171 0.45 29.74 -49.43
C LEU A 171 1.30 28.93 -48.46
N LEU A 172 1.81 27.79 -48.89
CA LEU A 172 2.66 26.88 -48.12
C LEU A 172 4.15 27.24 -48.23
N SER A 173 4.52 28.16 -49.06
CA SER A 173 5.89 28.65 -49.26
C SER A 173 6.24 29.93 -48.52
N LEU A 174 5.31 30.46 -47.76
CA LEU A 174 5.49 31.61 -46.84
C LEU A 174 5.87 31.15 -45.44
#